data_5f3f4a4f6ea09722670b435ca6f474d5
#
_entry.id   5f3f4a4f6ea09722670b435ca6f474d5
#
_cell.length_a   1.000
_cell.length_b   1.000
_cell.length_c   1.000
_cell.angle_alpha   90.00
_cell.angle_beta   90.00
_cell.angle_gamma   90.00
#
_symmetry.space_group_name_H-M   'P 1'
#
loop_
_entity.id
_entity.type
_entity.pdbx_description
1 polymer ?
#
loop_
_entity_poly.entity_id
_entity_poly.type
_entity_poly.pdbx_seq_one_letter_code
_entity_poly.pdbx_strand_id
1 'polypeptide(L)'
;ILIGKITPKGESDPSPEEKLLRAIFGDKAGDVKDASLKASPSLKGVVIGKRLFSRVVKTRSSKLADKALLPKIDDEFDAKIGDLKKVLINKLLKLTENYTSEGVKDYMGADIISKGARFSASDFSDLDFTAVQLSNWTKDEHTNGLIRALVMNFIKKYKELDAELKRKKFA
;
A
#
# COMPACT_ATOMS: atom_id res chain seq x y z
N ILE A 1 -19.19 -6.75 -24.70
CA ILE A 1 -17.78 -6.47 -24.38
C ILE A 1 -17.64 -6.42 -22.86
N LEU A 2 -16.77 -7.27 -22.31
CA LEU A 2 -16.46 -7.28 -20.88
C LEU A 2 -15.31 -6.32 -20.57
N ILE A 3 -14.25 -6.36 -21.37
CA ILE A 3 -13.10 -5.47 -21.25
C ILE A 3 -12.82 -4.91 -22.64
N GLY A 4 -13.00 -3.60 -22.83
CA GLY A 4 -12.64 -2.89 -24.05
C GLY A 4 -11.14 -2.71 -24.12
N LYS A 5 -10.52 -3.13 -25.22
CA LYS A 5 -9.09 -2.94 -25.48
C LYS A 5 -8.85 -2.64 -26.95
N ILE A 6 -8.17 -1.55 -27.23
CA ILE A 6 -7.72 -1.15 -28.56
C ILE A 6 -6.20 -1.23 -28.59
N THR A 7 -5.65 -1.95 -29.57
CA THR A 7 -4.21 -2.08 -29.78
C THR A 7 -3.82 -1.51 -31.14
N PRO A 8 -2.65 -0.85 -31.28
CA PRO A 8 -2.14 -0.47 -32.55
C PRO A 8 -1.89 -1.74 -33.41
N LYS A 9 -2.21 -1.71 -34.70
CA LYS A 9 -1.76 -2.73 -35.64
C LYS A 9 -0.25 -2.57 -35.83
N GLY A 10 0.50 -3.66 -35.60
CA GLY A 10 1.91 -3.68 -35.95
C GLY A 10 2.10 -3.58 -37.48
N GLU A 11 3.31 -3.29 -37.90
CA GLU A 11 3.74 -3.30 -39.32
C GLU A 11 3.77 -4.75 -39.87
N SER A 12 2.61 -5.40 -39.96
CA SER A 12 2.46 -6.63 -40.70
C SER A 12 1.93 -6.27 -42.09
N ASP A 13 2.38 -6.97 -43.13
CA ASP A 13 1.87 -6.77 -44.48
C ASP A 13 0.34 -6.80 -44.49
N PRO A 14 -0.31 -5.69 -44.89
CA PRO A 14 -1.78 -5.64 -44.88
C PRO A 14 -2.32 -6.66 -45.88
N SER A 15 -3.41 -7.35 -45.50
CA SER A 15 -4.10 -8.25 -46.38
C SER A 15 -4.57 -7.52 -47.66
N PRO A 16 -4.81 -8.22 -48.80
CA PRO A 16 -5.29 -7.58 -50.03
C PRO A 16 -6.56 -6.74 -49.78
N GLU A 17 -7.44 -7.20 -48.91
CA GLU A 17 -8.68 -6.51 -48.53
C GLU A 17 -8.40 -5.24 -47.73
N GLU A 18 -7.42 -5.27 -46.80
CA GLU A 18 -6.97 -4.09 -46.07
C GLU A 18 -6.28 -3.06 -46.97
N LYS A 19 -5.50 -3.51 -47.98
CA LYS A 19 -4.93 -2.61 -48.98
C LYS A 19 -6.02 -1.90 -49.79
N LEU A 20 -7.10 -2.60 -50.14
CA LEU A 20 -8.25 -2.03 -50.83
C LEU A 20 -8.99 -1.02 -49.95
N LEU A 21 -9.21 -1.34 -48.68
CA LEU A 21 -9.86 -0.44 -47.73
C LEU A 21 -9.01 0.84 -47.47
N ARG A 22 -7.69 0.72 -47.38
CA ARG A 22 -6.79 1.88 -47.31
C ARG A 22 -6.84 2.75 -48.54
N ALA A 23 -6.94 2.14 -49.74
CA ALA A 23 -7.05 2.88 -50.96
C ALA A 23 -8.37 3.67 -51.09
N ILE A 24 -9.46 3.16 -50.51
CA ILE A 24 -10.78 3.80 -50.58
C ILE A 24 -10.98 4.84 -49.46
N PHE A 25 -10.56 4.53 -48.25
CA PHE A 25 -10.83 5.34 -47.02
C PHE A 25 -9.63 6.12 -46.51
N GLY A 26 -8.48 6.03 -47.17
CA GLY A 26 -7.22 6.67 -46.74
C GLY A 26 -6.51 5.94 -45.62
N ASP A 27 -5.25 6.36 -45.33
CA ASP A 27 -4.34 5.69 -44.37
C ASP A 27 -4.84 5.63 -42.93
N LYS A 28 -5.86 6.41 -42.58
CA LYS A 28 -6.40 6.44 -41.21
C LYS A 28 -7.34 5.27 -40.87
N ALA A 29 -7.78 4.49 -41.84
CA ALA A 29 -8.77 3.43 -41.65
C ALA A 29 -8.19 2.08 -41.19
N GLY A 30 -7.01 2.04 -40.58
CA GLY A 30 -6.39 0.76 -40.28
C GLY A 30 -5.41 0.68 -39.11
N ASP A 31 -5.19 1.78 -38.39
CA ASP A 31 -4.11 1.83 -37.41
C ASP A 31 -4.39 1.13 -36.06
N VAL A 32 -5.64 0.71 -35.82
CA VAL A 32 -6.04 0.12 -34.52
C VAL A 32 -6.82 -1.17 -34.73
N LYS A 33 -6.49 -2.15 -33.88
CA LYS A 33 -7.18 -3.44 -33.80
C LYS A 33 -8.01 -3.50 -32.52
N ASP A 34 -9.28 -3.90 -32.65
CA ASP A 34 -10.11 -4.23 -31.48
C ASP A 34 -9.65 -5.56 -30.87
N ALA A 35 -9.05 -5.49 -29.69
CA ALA A 35 -8.60 -6.63 -28.89
C ALA A 35 -9.46 -6.82 -27.64
N SER A 36 -10.71 -6.35 -27.68
CA SER A 36 -11.65 -6.41 -26.56
C SER A 36 -12.00 -7.85 -26.19
N LEU A 37 -12.12 -8.10 -24.89
CA LEU A 37 -12.66 -9.34 -24.37
C LEU A 37 -14.18 -9.31 -24.47
N LYS A 38 -14.76 -10.21 -25.26
CA LYS A 38 -16.20 -10.33 -25.47
C LYS A 38 -16.76 -11.47 -24.65
N ALA A 39 -17.98 -11.32 -24.15
CA ALA A 39 -18.71 -12.37 -23.46
C ALA A 39 -19.04 -13.50 -24.43
N SER A 40 -18.94 -14.76 -23.97
CA SER A 40 -19.46 -15.91 -24.71
C SER A 40 -21.00 -15.90 -24.72
N PRO A 41 -21.66 -16.50 -25.75
CA PRO A 41 -23.12 -16.55 -25.80
C PRO A 41 -23.78 -17.24 -24.61
N SER A 42 -23.06 -18.12 -23.92
CA SER A 42 -23.53 -18.86 -22.74
C SER A 42 -23.43 -18.06 -21.43
N LEU A 43 -22.73 -16.91 -21.45
CA LEU A 43 -22.54 -16.08 -20.26
C LEU A 43 -23.81 -15.32 -19.92
N LYS A 44 -24.35 -15.54 -18.74
CA LYS A 44 -25.47 -14.78 -18.16
C LYS A 44 -25.01 -14.16 -16.83
N GLY A 45 -25.34 -12.92 -16.60
CA GLY A 45 -24.96 -12.24 -15.36
C GLY A 45 -25.51 -10.82 -15.29
N VAL A 46 -25.41 -10.22 -14.11
CA VAL A 46 -25.80 -8.83 -13.85
C VAL A 46 -24.53 -8.02 -13.66
N VAL A 47 -24.45 -6.88 -14.35
CA VAL A 47 -23.33 -5.96 -14.20
C VAL A 47 -23.45 -5.25 -12.85
N ILE A 48 -22.52 -5.53 -11.94
CA ILE A 48 -22.49 -4.95 -10.58
C ILE A 48 -21.58 -3.71 -10.48
N GLY A 49 -20.72 -3.48 -11.45
CA GLY A 49 -19.83 -2.33 -11.46
C GLY A 49 -19.06 -2.20 -12.76
N LYS A 50 -18.51 -1.01 -12.99
CA LYS A 50 -17.63 -0.71 -14.13
C LYS A 50 -16.46 0.14 -13.65
N ARG A 51 -15.30 -0.04 -14.27
CA ARG A 51 -14.12 0.82 -14.06
C ARG A 51 -13.61 1.29 -15.42
N LEU A 52 -13.32 2.58 -15.53
CA LEU A 52 -12.67 3.16 -16.70
C LEU A 52 -11.18 3.33 -16.39
N PHE A 53 -10.33 2.74 -17.24
CA PHE A 53 -8.89 2.94 -17.19
C PHE A 53 -8.50 3.84 -18.35
N SER A 54 -8.00 5.01 -18.07
CA SER A 54 -7.48 5.94 -19.06
C SER A 54 -6.01 6.24 -18.80
N ARG A 55 -5.22 6.45 -19.84
CA ARG A 55 -3.89 7.02 -19.68
C ARG A 55 -4.04 8.50 -19.38
N VAL A 56 -3.59 8.90 -18.20
CA VAL A 56 -3.48 10.32 -17.87
C VAL A 56 -2.33 10.91 -18.67
N VAL A 57 -2.66 11.84 -19.57
CA VAL A 57 -1.62 12.65 -20.24
C VAL A 57 -1.09 13.60 -19.17
N LYS A 58 0.14 13.36 -18.71
CA LYS A 58 0.81 14.21 -17.72
C LYS A 58 1.17 15.56 -18.34
N THR A 59 0.24 16.50 -18.29
CA THR A 59 0.49 17.90 -18.63
C THR A 59 1.36 18.56 -17.55
N ARG A 60 1.99 19.70 -17.84
CA ARG A 60 2.80 20.43 -16.87
C ARG A 60 1.97 20.88 -15.66
N SER A 61 0.69 21.23 -15.86
CA SER A 61 -0.25 21.60 -14.82
C SER A 61 -0.62 20.42 -13.93
N SER A 62 -0.88 19.21 -14.50
CA SER A 62 -1.21 18.03 -13.71
C SER A 62 -0.03 17.58 -12.85
N LYS A 63 1.22 17.66 -13.37
CA LYS A 63 2.42 17.36 -12.58
C LYS A 63 2.61 18.29 -11.38
N LEU A 64 2.22 19.57 -11.51
CA LEU A 64 2.26 20.52 -10.39
C LEU A 64 1.16 20.22 -9.37
N ALA A 65 -0.02 19.86 -9.82
CA ALA A 65 -1.12 19.43 -8.94
C ALA A 65 -0.77 18.15 -8.17
N ASP A 66 -0.23 17.14 -8.85
CA ASP A 66 0.24 15.88 -8.24
C ASP A 66 1.32 16.17 -7.17
N LYS A 67 2.29 17.06 -7.49
CA LYS A 67 3.32 17.44 -6.55
C LYS A 67 2.80 18.17 -5.31
N ALA A 68 1.68 18.89 -5.43
CA ALA A 68 1.02 19.55 -4.31
C ALA A 68 0.13 18.59 -3.48
N LEU A 69 -0.34 17.49 -4.08
CA LEU A 69 -1.16 16.49 -3.40
C LEU A 69 -0.33 15.48 -2.61
N LEU A 70 0.86 15.12 -3.09
CA LEU A 70 1.73 14.14 -2.44
C LEU A 70 2.00 14.45 -0.95
N PRO A 71 2.41 15.68 -0.55
CA PRO A 71 2.66 15.97 0.86
C PRO A 71 1.40 15.84 1.71
N LYS A 72 0.22 16.22 1.21
CA LYS A 72 -1.04 16.06 1.95
C LYS A 72 -1.37 14.59 2.23
N ILE A 73 -1.09 13.72 1.26
CA ILE A 73 -1.28 12.27 1.44
C ILE A 73 -0.29 11.73 2.47
N ASP A 74 0.96 12.23 2.47
CA ASP A 74 1.97 11.86 3.47
C ASP A 74 1.56 12.33 4.87
N ASP A 75 1.12 13.58 5.03
CA ASP A 75 0.65 14.14 6.29
C ASP A 75 -0.55 13.35 6.87
N GLU A 76 -1.52 12.97 6.02
CA GLU A 76 -2.64 12.12 6.44
C GLU A 76 -2.20 10.74 6.91
N PHE A 77 -1.20 10.17 6.26
CA PHE A 77 -0.66 8.88 6.61
C PHE A 77 0.11 8.95 7.93
N ASP A 78 0.97 9.94 8.10
CA ASP A 78 1.74 10.16 9.31
C ASP A 78 0.84 10.42 10.52
N ALA A 79 -0.25 11.15 10.34
CA ALA A 79 -1.27 11.34 11.37
C ALA A 79 -1.90 10.01 11.81
N LYS A 80 -2.31 9.17 10.86
CA LYS A 80 -2.89 7.85 11.16
C LYS A 80 -1.91 6.92 11.87
N ILE A 81 -0.65 6.90 11.44
CA ILE A 81 0.40 6.13 12.12
C ILE A 81 0.65 6.66 13.52
N GLY A 82 0.71 7.98 13.68
CA GLY A 82 0.86 8.62 14.98
C GLY A 82 -0.23 8.22 15.97
N ASP A 83 -1.48 8.20 15.53
CA ASP A 83 -2.62 7.78 16.36
C ASP A 83 -2.55 6.29 16.71
N LEU A 84 -2.21 5.42 15.76
CA LEU A 84 -2.00 4.00 16.04
C LEU A 84 -0.86 3.77 17.03
N LYS A 85 0.25 4.52 16.89
CA LYS A 85 1.39 4.45 17.81
C LYS A 85 0.99 4.89 19.21
N LYS A 86 0.23 5.98 19.36
CA LYS A 86 -0.31 6.43 20.66
C LYS A 86 -1.16 5.36 21.32
N VAL A 87 -2.07 4.73 20.58
CA VAL A 87 -2.93 3.65 21.11
C VAL A 87 -2.09 2.46 21.58
N LEU A 88 -1.06 2.08 20.82
CA LEU A 88 -0.14 1.00 21.18
C LEU A 88 0.61 1.35 22.47
N ILE A 89 1.22 2.54 22.54
CA ILE A 89 1.98 3.01 23.71
C ILE A 89 1.11 2.99 24.96
N ASN A 90 -0.11 3.50 24.89
CA ASN A 90 -1.03 3.49 26.03
C ASN A 90 -1.37 2.08 26.51
N LYS A 91 -1.52 1.13 25.58
CA LYS A 91 -1.75 -0.28 25.95
C LYS A 91 -0.51 -0.93 26.55
N LEU A 92 0.68 -0.67 25.96
CA LEU A 92 1.93 -1.19 26.47
C LEU A 92 2.23 -0.65 27.89
N LEU A 93 2.03 0.63 28.13
CA LEU A 93 2.20 1.23 29.45
C LEU A 93 1.33 0.54 30.52
N LYS A 94 0.05 0.31 30.21
CA LYS A 94 -0.86 -0.42 31.12
C LYS A 94 -0.40 -1.83 31.42
N LEU A 95 0.16 -2.54 30.43
CA LEU A 95 0.66 -3.90 30.62
C LEU A 95 1.98 -3.95 31.40
N THR A 96 2.81 -2.92 31.26
CA THR A 96 4.16 -2.87 31.84
C THR A 96 4.24 -2.06 33.15
N GLU A 97 3.13 -1.46 33.60
CA GLU A 97 3.09 -0.56 34.78
C GLU A 97 3.71 -1.17 36.03
N ASN A 98 3.49 -2.48 36.25
CA ASN A 98 3.97 -3.18 37.44
C ASN A 98 5.26 -3.98 37.24
N TYR A 99 5.89 -3.85 36.07
CA TYR A 99 7.05 -4.64 35.67
C TYR A 99 8.27 -3.75 35.42
N THR A 100 9.44 -4.33 35.66
CA THR A 100 10.73 -3.76 35.23
C THR A 100 11.22 -4.44 33.97
N SER A 101 11.97 -3.72 33.16
CA SER A 101 12.53 -4.22 31.91
C SER A 101 13.60 -5.30 32.19
N GLU A 102 13.56 -6.39 31.44
CA GLU A 102 14.65 -7.37 31.34
C GLU A 102 15.64 -7.05 30.21
N GLY A 103 15.48 -5.88 29.60
CA GLY A 103 16.26 -5.39 28.46
C GLY A 103 15.50 -5.50 27.14
N VAL A 104 15.28 -4.37 26.49
CA VAL A 104 14.70 -4.31 25.15
C VAL A 104 15.80 -4.00 24.18
N LYS A 105 15.98 -4.86 23.17
CA LYS A 105 17.06 -4.74 22.18
C LYS A 105 16.48 -4.54 20.79
N ASP A 106 17.25 -3.90 19.94
CA ASP A 106 16.97 -3.88 18.50
C ASP A 106 17.51 -5.17 17.83
N TYR A 107 17.26 -5.32 16.53
CA TYR A 107 17.79 -6.45 15.77
C TYR A 107 19.32 -6.44 15.64
N MET A 108 19.97 -5.32 15.90
CA MET A 108 21.43 -5.18 15.93
C MET A 108 22.02 -5.58 17.27
N GLY A 109 21.20 -5.82 18.30
CA GLY A 109 21.61 -6.20 19.66
C GLY A 109 21.91 -5.00 20.57
N ALA A 110 21.65 -3.77 20.13
CA ALA A 110 21.78 -2.59 20.96
C ALA A 110 20.65 -2.51 22.01
N ASP A 111 20.99 -2.18 23.24
CA ASP A 111 20.02 -2.00 24.31
C ASP A 111 19.31 -0.66 24.14
N ILE A 112 17.99 -0.71 23.85
CA ILE A 112 17.12 0.48 23.73
C ILE A 112 16.60 0.85 25.12
N ILE A 113 16.13 -0.15 25.90
CA ILE A 113 15.69 0.01 27.28
C ILE A 113 16.56 -0.90 28.13
N SER A 114 17.28 -0.30 29.08
CA SER A 114 18.19 -1.04 29.93
C SER A 114 17.47 -2.01 30.87
N LYS A 115 18.14 -3.10 31.21
CA LYS A 115 17.63 -4.06 32.19
C LYS A 115 17.46 -3.39 33.58
N GLY A 116 16.30 -3.64 34.21
CA GLY A 116 15.95 -3.06 35.53
C GLY A 116 15.31 -1.69 35.44
N ALA A 117 15.26 -1.04 34.26
CA ALA A 117 14.58 0.23 34.11
C ALA A 117 13.04 0.05 34.14
N ARG A 118 12.33 1.08 34.61
CA ARG A 118 10.87 1.14 34.49
C ARG A 118 10.50 1.64 33.09
N PHE A 119 9.45 1.08 32.53
CA PHE A 119 8.96 1.51 31.24
C PHE A 119 8.30 2.89 31.35
N SER A 120 8.69 3.81 30.47
CA SER A 120 8.11 5.14 30.37
C SER A 120 7.48 5.40 29.00
N ALA A 121 6.62 6.42 28.93
CA ALA A 121 6.00 6.79 27.66
C ALA A 121 7.04 7.30 26.64
N SER A 122 8.10 7.96 27.11
CA SER A 122 9.21 8.42 26.28
C SER A 122 9.94 7.26 25.63
N ASP A 123 10.26 6.20 26.39
CA ASP A 123 10.96 5.03 25.88
C ASP A 123 10.20 4.38 24.73
N PHE A 124 8.88 4.25 24.86
CA PHE A 124 8.03 3.71 23.80
C PHE A 124 7.81 4.67 22.63
N SER A 125 7.88 5.98 22.86
CA SER A 125 7.76 6.98 21.78
C SER A 125 8.96 6.96 20.86
N ASP A 126 10.15 6.76 21.42
CA ASP A 126 11.40 6.72 20.66
C ASP A 126 11.65 5.35 20.03
N LEU A 127 10.89 4.32 20.46
CA LEU A 127 11.04 2.96 19.97
C LEU A 127 10.50 2.80 18.53
N ASP A 128 11.32 2.19 17.69
CA ASP A 128 10.85 1.69 16.41
C ASP A 128 10.34 0.25 16.53
N PHE A 129 9.03 0.10 16.63
CA PHE A 129 8.37 -1.20 16.78
C PHE A 129 8.58 -2.13 15.59
N THR A 130 9.04 -1.64 14.44
CA THR A 130 9.35 -2.47 13.27
C THR A 130 10.74 -3.07 13.31
N ALA A 131 11.64 -2.48 14.10
CA ALA A 131 13.04 -2.85 14.21
C ALA A 131 13.44 -3.43 15.58
N VAL A 132 12.48 -3.61 16.51
CA VAL A 132 12.73 -4.11 17.85
C VAL A 132 12.59 -5.62 17.96
N GLN A 133 13.45 -6.26 18.74
CA GLN A 133 13.32 -7.67 19.08
C GLN A 133 12.17 -7.89 20.07
N LEU A 134 11.23 -8.75 19.71
CA LEU A 134 10.11 -9.16 20.55
C LEU A 134 10.51 -10.32 21.47
N SER A 135 11.63 -10.16 22.15
CA SER A 135 12.11 -11.09 23.18
C SER A 135 11.37 -10.85 24.51
N ASN A 136 11.88 -11.38 25.59
CA ASN A 136 11.29 -11.19 26.90
C ASN A 136 11.59 -9.80 27.45
N TRP A 137 10.61 -8.89 27.36
CA TRP A 137 10.72 -7.53 27.87
C TRP A 137 10.51 -7.45 29.38
N THR A 138 9.73 -8.41 29.94
CA THR A 138 9.43 -8.53 31.38
C THR A 138 9.75 -9.94 31.85
N LYS A 139 9.74 -10.15 33.17
CA LYS A 139 9.91 -11.47 33.80
C LYS A 139 8.70 -12.39 33.60
N ASP A 140 7.52 -11.83 33.36
CA ASP A 140 6.28 -12.56 33.20
C ASP A 140 6.07 -12.97 31.74
N GLU A 141 6.03 -14.27 31.48
CA GLU A 141 5.90 -14.82 30.15
C GLU A 141 4.52 -14.54 29.55
N HIS A 142 3.47 -14.52 30.39
CA HIS A 142 2.12 -14.17 29.92
C HIS A 142 2.04 -12.74 29.39
N THR A 143 2.58 -11.80 30.15
CA THR A 143 2.67 -10.38 29.77
C THR A 143 3.52 -10.22 28.49
N ASN A 144 4.64 -10.92 28.38
CA ASN A 144 5.47 -10.91 27.15
C ASN A 144 4.68 -11.42 25.93
N GLY A 145 3.85 -12.44 26.10
CA GLY A 145 2.94 -12.94 25.06
C GLY A 145 1.95 -11.86 24.58
N LEU A 146 1.35 -11.11 25.52
CA LEU A 146 0.44 -10.01 25.20
C LEU A 146 1.16 -8.84 24.50
N ILE A 147 2.35 -8.46 24.99
CA ILE A 147 3.18 -7.43 24.37
C ILE A 147 3.50 -7.82 22.92
N ARG A 148 3.95 -9.06 22.72
CA ARG A 148 4.27 -9.58 21.38
C ARG A 148 3.05 -9.53 20.44
N ALA A 149 1.88 -9.95 20.92
CA ALA A 149 0.65 -9.91 20.13
C ALA A 149 0.24 -8.48 19.77
N LEU A 150 0.36 -7.52 20.69
CA LEU A 150 0.05 -6.11 20.42
C LEU A 150 0.98 -5.49 19.40
N VAL A 151 2.30 -5.71 19.53
CA VAL A 151 3.29 -5.18 18.58
C VAL A 151 3.12 -5.82 17.21
N MET A 152 2.88 -7.13 17.13
CA MET A 152 2.63 -7.80 15.86
C MET A 152 1.36 -7.30 15.16
N ASN A 153 0.29 -7.03 15.91
CA ASN A 153 -0.92 -6.41 15.37
C ASN A 153 -0.65 -4.98 14.85
N PHE A 154 0.15 -4.20 15.55
CA PHE A 154 0.57 -2.89 15.09
C PHE A 154 1.37 -2.99 13.78
N ILE A 155 2.36 -3.87 13.71
CA ILE A 155 3.18 -4.09 12.50
C ILE A 155 2.29 -4.49 11.31
N LYS A 156 1.31 -5.35 11.55
CA LYS A 156 0.35 -5.75 10.50
C LYS A 156 -0.44 -4.54 9.99
N LYS A 157 -0.99 -3.73 10.89
CA LYS A 157 -1.74 -2.51 10.54
C LYS A 157 -0.86 -1.47 9.85
N TYR A 158 0.37 -1.30 10.30
CA TYR A 158 1.35 -0.44 9.65
C TYR A 158 1.59 -0.85 8.20
N LYS A 159 1.82 -2.15 7.95
CA LYS A 159 2.02 -2.68 6.59
C LYS A 159 0.78 -2.51 5.70
N GLU A 160 -0.42 -2.66 6.25
CA GLU A 160 -1.69 -2.42 5.54
C GLU A 160 -1.79 -0.94 5.11
N LEU A 161 -1.48 -0.01 6.02
CA LEU A 161 -1.48 1.43 5.74
C LEU A 161 -0.39 1.84 4.74
N ASP A 162 0.82 1.30 4.86
CA ASP A 162 1.91 1.56 3.90
C ASP A 162 1.54 1.08 2.48
N ALA A 163 0.89 -0.08 2.38
CA ALA A 163 0.39 -0.57 1.10
C ALA A 163 -0.74 0.34 0.54
N GLU A 164 -1.61 0.86 1.40
CA GLU A 164 -2.65 1.83 1.00
C GLU A 164 -2.02 3.15 0.53
N LEU A 165 -1.01 3.67 1.25
CA LEU A 165 -0.25 4.85 0.86
C LEU A 165 0.37 4.68 -0.52
N LYS A 166 1.06 3.57 -0.74
CA LYS A 166 1.68 3.26 -2.04
C LYS A 166 0.63 3.24 -3.15
N ARG A 167 -0.53 2.61 -2.93
CA ARG A 167 -1.62 2.61 -3.90
C ARG A 167 -2.13 4.02 -4.20
N LYS A 168 -2.34 4.86 -3.18
CA LYS A 168 -2.79 6.25 -3.36
C LYS A 168 -1.78 7.12 -4.09
N LYS A 169 -0.47 6.91 -3.86
CA LYS A 169 0.59 7.63 -4.57
C LYS A 169 0.74 7.22 -6.04
N PHE A 170 0.36 5.99 -6.39
CA PHE A 170 0.42 5.48 -7.77
C PHE A 170 -0.90 5.65 -8.56
N ALA A 171 -2.00 5.99 -7.90
CA ALA A 171 -3.29 6.24 -8.55
C ALA A 171 -3.35 7.63 -9.16
#